data_7a80f84274dd006ab99ce479115c040f
#
_entry.id   7a80f84274dd006ab99ce479115c040f
#
_cell.length_a   1.000
_cell.length_b   1.000
_cell.length_c   1.000
_cell.angle_alpha   90.00
_cell.angle_beta   90.00
_cell.angle_gamma   90.00
#
_symmetry.space_group_name_H-M   'P 1'
#
loop_
_entity.id
_entity.type
_entity.pdbx_description
1 polymer ?
#
loop_
_entity_poly.entity_id
_entity_poly.type
_entity_poly.pdbx_seq_one_letter_code
_entity_poly.pdbx_strand_id
1 'polypeptide(L)'
;MGKIIEAEDILQENLNSEDKDPKKYVFENETGGIDVLINGEVVKKQGVKIDISGINIDNVINGTEATPEGVLTYTWTAQDGPGGKYDIGIAYFDEADGESELTFKVNEQEVGTYVYNLNLPGDNIDEPTAEPKTYVPLRDGNSADTLSAENNPNPIFQNIDLAPEDKIEISVLANSNGNFTNEQGNVTFELGRIDAIEFTRAPSVDLFWHNPVNGQVELWTLNGQGTEVETRAFITDQSGEEVLVPDDSPFEARGVIDLGDGIRNPLWRDTLTGAVAVWNMERSEFQDAIITQAPAGQPGSDLNWKIRGTGDVNGDGAEEIFWYNTSTGEIAVWEIDETGFGNATFITDSNGENMIEPFGSDWELLAAGDMDGDGNADAIWENMTTKQFAYWKLDGTVYQEAVLIDARPADGPWEFRGAYDANKDGIDDFFFRNSQGQNGLWIIENNSVSEENILPITPSVPDTNFSFYV
;
A
#
# COMPACT_ATOMS: atom_id res chain seq x y z
N MET A 1 -2.99 -1.87 7.02
CA MET A 1 -4.46 -1.69 7.04
C MET A 1 -4.75 -0.20 6.89
N GLY A 2 -5.65 0.21 6.00
CA GLY A 2 -5.95 1.63 5.77
C GLY A 2 -6.59 2.30 6.99
N LYS A 3 -6.45 3.63 7.08
CA LYS A 3 -7.18 4.44 8.07
C LYS A 3 -8.62 4.64 7.56
N ILE A 4 -9.60 4.14 8.28
CA ILE A 4 -11.01 4.36 7.99
C ILE A 4 -11.55 5.45 8.90
N ILE A 5 -12.29 6.40 8.33
CA ILE A 5 -12.96 7.49 9.04
C ILE A 5 -14.45 7.47 8.64
N GLU A 6 -15.31 7.31 9.63
CA GLU A 6 -16.74 7.36 9.40
C GLU A 6 -17.17 8.81 9.07
N ALA A 7 -18.04 8.96 8.07
CA ALA A 7 -18.47 10.28 7.60
C ALA A 7 -19.24 11.05 8.69
N GLU A 8 -19.93 10.33 9.58
CA GLU A 8 -20.63 10.91 10.73
C GLU A 8 -19.67 11.56 11.74
N ASP A 9 -18.47 10.95 11.93
CA ASP A 9 -17.47 11.51 12.83
C ASP A 9 -16.94 12.83 12.28
N ILE A 10 -16.65 12.90 10.97
CA ILE A 10 -16.24 14.14 10.30
C ILE A 10 -17.34 15.20 10.42
N LEU A 11 -18.60 14.84 10.15
CA LEU A 11 -19.71 15.77 10.27
C LEU A 11 -19.87 16.29 11.70
N GLN A 12 -19.71 15.43 12.72
CA GLN A 12 -19.78 15.82 14.13
C GLN A 12 -18.65 16.79 14.50
N GLU A 13 -17.45 16.60 13.98
CA GLU A 13 -16.34 17.54 14.16
C GLU A 13 -16.63 18.88 13.49
N ASN A 14 -17.13 18.89 12.25
CA ASN A 14 -17.49 20.10 11.53
C ASN A 14 -18.59 20.90 12.27
N LEU A 15 -19.59 20.22 12.84
CA LEU A 15 -20.66 20.87 13.62
C LEU A 15 -20.17 21.47 14.94
N ASN A 16 -19.09 20.94 15.52
CA ASN A 16 -18.48 21.41 16.76
C ASN A 16 -17.44 22.51 16.56
N SER A 17 -16.98 22.74 15.32
CA SER A 17 -16.01 23.78 15.01
C SER A 17 -16.60 25.19 15.14
N GLU A 18 -15.75 26.21 15.39
CA GLU A 18 -16.20 27.60 15.44
C GLU A 18 -16.61 28.14 14.06
N ASP A 19 -16.15 27.50 12.99
CA ASP A 19 -16.46 27.83 11.59
C ASP A 19 -17.76 27.09 11.16
N LYS A 20 -18.86 27.51 11.76
CA LYS A 20 -20.18 26.87 11.63
C LYS A 20 -20.87 27.24 10.32
N ASP A 21 -20.36 26.80 9.21
CA ASP A 21 -21.21 26.66 8.02
C ASP A 21 -21.00 25.27 7.42
N PRO A 22 -21.55 24.21 8.06
CA PRO A 22 -21.61 22.90 7.43
C PRO A 22 -22.55 23.07 6.25
N LYS A 23 -21.98 23.31 5.08
CA LYS A 23 -22.75 23.40 3.86
C LYS A 23 -23.46 22.07 3.64
N LYS A 24 -24.57 21.91 4.36
CA LYS A 24 -25.70 21.06 4.02
C LYS A 24 -25.53 19.54 4.06
N TYR A 25 -24.56 18.99 4.78
CA TYR A 25 -24.67 17.60 5.20
C TYR A 25 -25.46 17.49 6.51
N VAL A 26 -26.28 16.47 6.63
CA VAL A 26 -27.01 16.08 7.83
C VAL A 26 -26.85 14.59 8.07
N PHE A 27 -26.96 14.20 9.33
CA PHE A 27 -27.05 12.79 9.66
C PHE A 27 -28.30 12.17 9.00
N GLU A 28 -28.16 10.93 8.54
CA GLU A 28 -29.31 10.15 8.09
C GLU A 28 -30.20 9.82 9.31
N ASN A 29 -31.28 10.57 9.47
CA ASN A 29 -32.17 10.49 10.64
C ASN A 29 -33.16 9.32 10.59
N GLU A 30 -32.93 8.31 9.78
CA GLU A 30 -33.76 7.12 9.84
C GLU A 30 -33.38 6.33 11.09
N THR A 31 -34.31 6.22 12.05
CA THR A 31 -34.14 5.43 13.26
C THR A 31 -33.81 3.98 12.90
N GLY A 32 -32.52 3.67 12.85
CA GLY A 32 -31.99 2.34 12.58
C GLY A 32 -31.14 2.16 11.34
N GLY A 33 -30.81 3.24 10.61
CA GLY A 33 -29.93 3.15 9.42
C GLY A 33 -30.58 2.47 8.19
N ILE A 34 -29.87 2.45 7.09
CA ILE A 34 -30.26 1.78 5.84
C ILE A 34 -29.93 0.30 5.94
N ASP A 35 -30.85 -0.58 5.56
CA ASP A 35 -30.60 -2.03 5.48
C ASP A 35 -29.75 -2.33 4.23
N VAL A 36 -28.54 -2.85 4.45
CA VAL A 36 -27.61 -3.28 3.41
C VAL A 36 -27.36 -4.78 3.55
N LEU A 37 -27.28 -5.48 2.44
CA LEU A 37 -26.96 -6.91 2.45
C LEU A 37 -25.43 -7.07 2.28
N ILE A 38 -24.74 -7.42 3.36
CA ILE A 38 -23.30 -7.69 3.35
C ILE A 38 -23.10 -9.17 3.70
N ASN A 39 -22.42 -9.93 2.85
CA ASN A 39 -22.16 -11.36 3.05
C ASN A 39 -23.42 -12.22 3.30
N GLY A 40 -24.57 -11.80 2.76
CA GLY A 40 -25.84 -12.46 2.97
C GLY A 40 -26.51 -12.13 4.31
N GLU A 41 -25.96 -11.24 5.09
CA GLU A 41 -26.53 -10.71 6.33
C GLU A 41 -27.03 -9.28 6.12
N VAL A 42 -28.18 -8.95 6.72
CA VAL A 42 -28.70 -7.59 6.71
C VAL A 42 -27.98 -6.79 7.80
N VAL A 43 -27.20 -5.80 7.38
CA VAL A 43 -26.45 -4.89 8.25
C VAL A 43 -27.07 -3.50 8.15
N LYS A 44 -27.18 -2.81 9.27
CA LYS A 44 -27.59 -1.40 9.29
C LYS A 44 -26.38 -0.51 9.08
N LYS A 45 -26.41 0.28 8.00
CA LYS A 45 -25.43 1.33 7.74
C LYS A 45 -26.05 2.70 8.01
N GLN A 46 -25.30 3.58 8.64
CA GLN A 46 -25.62 4.98 8.79
C GLN A 46 -24.65 5.77 7.91
N GLY A 47 -24.98 6.99 7.61
CA GLY A 47 -24.15 7.84 6.82
C GLY A 47 -24.60 9.27 6.90
N VAL A 48 -23.99 10.11 6.12
CA VAL A 48 -24.41 11.51 5.96
C VAL A 48 -25.01 11.71 4.58
N LYS A 49 -25.97 12.60 4.48
CA LYS A 49 -26.63 12.96 3.22
C LYS A 49 -26.78 14.47 3.07
N ILE A 50 -26.91 14.94 1.85
CA ILE A 50 -27.16 16.36 1.56
C ILE A 50 -28.51 16.77 2.10
N ASP A 51 -28.57 17.89 2.84
CA ASP A 51 -29.83 18.52 3.30
C ASP A 51 -30.47 19.29 2.16
N ILE A 52 -31.59 18.77 1.67
CA ILE A 52 -32.42 19.44 0.66
C ILE A 52 -33.64 20.16 1.27
N SER A 53 -33.69 20.31 2.61
CA SER A 53 -34.82 20.97 3.27
C SER A 53 -34.93 22.42 2.80
N GLY A 54 -36.12 22.77 2.30
CA GLY A 54 -36.40 24.10 1.76
C GLY A 54 -35.95 24.35 0.32
N ILE A 55 -35.36 23.35 -0.34
CA ILE A 55 -35.02 23.41 -1.77
C ILE A 55 -36.25 23.09 -2.62
N ASN A 56 -36.45 23.87 -3.67
CA ASN A 56 -37.45 23.57 -4.68
C ASN A 56 -36.78 22.86 -5.87
N ILE A 57 -37.00 21.55 -5.96
CA ILE A 57 -36.40 20.67 -6.94
C ILE A 57 -36.65 21.15 -8.38
N ASP A 58 -37.88 21.59 -8.68
CA ASP A 58 -38.24 22.10 -10.03
C ASP A 58 -37.38 23.32 -10.40
N ASN A 59 -37.11 24.19 -9.42
CA ASN A 59 -36.27 25.36 -9.62
C ASN A 59 -34.82 25.00 -9.88
N VAL A 60 -34.29 23.97 -9.21
CA VAL A 60 -32.93 23.48 -9.45
C VAL A 60 -32.82 22.88 -10.85
N ILE A 61 -33.74 22.00 -11.24
CA ILE A 61 -33.79 21.40 -12.58
C ILE A 61 -33.87 22.46 -13.69
N ASN A 62 -34.65 23.54 -13.44
CA ASN A 62 -34.80 24.65 -14.36
C ASN A 62 -33.64 25.67 -14.30
N GLY A 63 -32.65 25.46 -13.45
CA GLY A 63 -31.53 26.36 -13.28
C GLY A 63 -31.85 27.72 -12.62
N THR A 64 -32.96 27.84 -11.93
CA THR A 64 -33.35 29.06 -11.22
C THR A 64 -33.01 29.04 -9.73
N GLU A 65 -32.58 27.92 -9.22
CA GLU A 65 -32.03 27.69 -7.89
C GLU A 65 -30.75 26.92 -7.99
N ALA A 66 -29.78 27.15 -7.07
CA ALA A 66 -28.48 26.43 -7.08
C ALA A 66 -28.68 24.96 -6.70
N THR A 67 -27.89 24.10 -7.33
CA THR A 67 -27.81 22.68 -6.98
C THR A 67 -27.39 22.54 -5.51
N PRO A 68 -28.09 21.71 -4.71
CA PRO A 68 -27.67 21.43 -3.35
C PRO A 68 -26.27 20.79 -3.31
N GLU A 69 -25.44 21.26 -2.41
CA GLU A 69 -24.09 20.76 -2.19
C GLU A 69 -23.92 20.38 -0.72
N GLY A 70 -23.32 19.23 -0.48
CA GLY A 70 -22.82 18.81 0.82
C GLY A 70 -21.30 18.91 0.86
N VAL A 71 -20.73 19.39 1.97
CA VAL A 71 -19.29 19.51 2.14
C VAL A 71 -18.88 18.92 3.50
N LEU A 72 -17.94 18.01 3.48
CA LEU A 72 -17.24 17.50 4.65
C LEU A 72 -15.79 17.99 4.62
N THR A 73 -15.29 18.47 5.75
CA THR A 73 -13.89 18.89 5.88
C THR A 73 -13.21 18.12 7.00
N TYR A 74 -12.00 17.66 6.73
CA TYR A 74 -11.19 16.89 7.66
C TYR A 74 -9.75 17.42 7.64
N THR A 75 -9.09 17.46 8.80
CA THR A 75 -7.66 17.79 8.87
C THR A 75 -6.89 16.50 9.11
N TRP A 76 -6.03 16.13 8.16
CA TRP A 76 -5.15 14.98 8.28
C TRP A 76 -4.12 15.24 9.39
N THR A 77 -3.99 14.31 10.32
CA THR A 77 -3.06 14.45 11.45
C THR A 77 -2.00 13.35 11.42
N ALA A 78 -0.90 13.53 12.13
CA ALA A 78 0.12 12.49 12.30
C ALA A 78 -0.44 11.19 12.96
N GLN A 79 -1.58 11.25 13.64
CA GLN A 79 -2.26 10.08 14.20
C GLN A 79 -3.06 9.30 13.15
N ASP A 80 -3.42 9.92 12.03
CA ASP A 80 -4.13 9.28 10.92
C ASP A 80 -3.16 8.55 10.00
N GLY A 81 -1.95 9.04 9.91
CA GLY A 81 -0.85 8.45 9.17
C GLY A 81 0.27 9.43 8.87
N PRO A 82 1.44 8.93 8.51
CA PRO A 82 2.57 9.75 8.09
C PRO A 82 2.25 10.47 6.79
N GLY A 83 3.10 11.43 6.43
CA GLY A 83 3.04 12.01 5.10
C GLY A 83 3.38 10.97 4.01
N GLY A 84 2.76 11.07 2.85
CA GLY A 84 3.00 10.17 1.73
C GLY A 84 1.88 10.18 0.71
N LYS A 85 1.94 9.22 -0.22
CA LYS A 85 0.88 9.01 -1.19
C LYS A 85 -0.16 8.04 -0.63
N TYR A 86 -1.41 8.35 -0.86
CA TYR A 86 -2.55 7.57 -0.38
C TYR A 86 -3.54 7.30 -1.51
N ASP A 87 -4.09 6.11 -1.49
CA ASP A 87 -5.26 5.76 -2.26
C ASP A 87 -6.50 5.99 -1.40
N ILE A 88 -7.51 6.67 -1.96
CA ILE A 88 -8.68 7.10 -1.22
C ILE A 88 -9.89 6.28 -1.68
N GLY A 89 -10.42 5.47 -0.78
CA GLY A 89 -11.67 4.75 -0.94
C GLY A 89 -12.82 5.53 -0.29
N ILE A 90 -14.01 5.47 -0.89
CA ILE A 90 -15.21 6.08 -0.34
C ILE A 90 -16.34 5.05 -0.38
N ALA A 91 -16.89 4.71 0.78
CA ALA A 91 -18.13 3.96 0.87
C ALA A 91 -19.31 4.90 0.74
N TYR A 92 -20.21 4.63 -0.20
CA TYR A 92 -21.33 5.50 -0.52
C TYR A 92 -22.57 4.72 -0.96
N PHE A 93 -23.68 5.43 -1.10
CA PHE A 93 -24.90 4.87 -1.68
C PHE A 93 -25.18 5.55 -3.01
N ASP A 94 -25.23 4.75 -4.06
CA ASP A 94 -25.66 5.15 -5.39
C ASP A 94 -27.17 4.95 -5.54
N GLU A 95 -27.87 6.01 -5.93
CA GLU A 95 -29.33 6.03 -6.06
C GLU A 95 -29.73 6.14 -7.52
N ALA A 96 -30.78 5.46 -7.92
CA ALA A 96 -31.22 5.45 -9.31
C ALA A 96 -31.88 6.77 -9.77
N ASP A 97 -32.07 7.75 -8.88
CA ASP A 97 -32.77 9.01 -9.16
C ASP A 97 -31.85 10.15 -9.61
N GLY A 98 -30.53 9.93 -9.70
CA GLY A 98 -29.58 10.95 -10.14
C GLY A 98 -28.20 10.38 -10.50
N GLU A 99 -27.26 11.28 -10.65
CA GLU A 99 -25.83 11.05 -10.82
C GLU A 99 -25.10 12.14 -10.04
N SER A 100 -24.97 11.99 -8.71
CA SER A 100 -24.26 12.96 -7.87
C SER A 100 -22.78 13.01 -8.22
N GLU A 101 -22.22 14.22 -8.22
CA GLU A 101 -20.80 14.43 -8.52
C GLU A 101 -20.05 14.77 -7.23
N LEU A 102 -19.09 13.92 -6.87
CA LEU A 102 -18.17 14.09 -5.76
C LEU A 102 -16.90 14.77 -6.24
N THR A 103 -16.44 15.79 -5.52
CA THR A 103 -15.14 16.44 -5.70
C THR A 103 -14.29 16.27 -4.45
N PHE A 104 -13.05 15.79 -4.63
CA PHE A 104 -12.07 15.64 -3.58
C PHE A 104 -11.00 16.71 -3.71
N LYS A 105 -10.69 17.42 -2.61
CA LYS A 105 -9.69 18.49 -2.58
C LYS A 105 -8.75 18.32 -1.39
N VAL A 106 -7.49 18.70 -1.61
CA VAL A 106 -6.46 18.84 -0.58
C VAL A 106 -5.97 20.29 -0.58
N ASN A 107 -6.01 20.97 0.56
CA ASN A 107 -5.60 22.37 0.71
C ASN A 107 -6.26 23.30 -0.33
N GLU A 108 -7.56 23.16 -0.52
CA GLU A 108 -8.37 23.92 -1.49
C GLU A 108 -8.08 23.60 -2.97
N GLN A 109 -7.11 22.72 -3.26
CA GLN A 109 -6.81 22.27 -4.61
C GLN A 109 -7.60 21.01 -4.94
N GLU A 110 -8.34 21.07 -6.07
CA GLU A 110 -9.05 19.90 -6.58
C GLU A 110 -8.05 18.84 -7.02
N VAL A 111 -8.25 17.63 -6.50
CA VAL A 111 -7.46 16.44 -6.82
C VAL A 111 -8.18 15.60 -7.87
N GLY A 112 -9.50 15.53 -7.79
CA GLY A 112 -10.30 14.80 -8.77
C GLY A 112 -11.79 14.86 -8.46
N THR A 113 -12.58 14.37 -9.41
CA THR A 113 -14.03 14.23 -9.33
C THR A 113 -14.45 12.78 -9.61
N TYR A 114 -15.57 12.37 -9.04
CA TYR A 114 -16.16 11.07 -9.27
C TYR A 114 -17.69 11.20 -9.35
N VAL A 115 -18.31 10.54 -10.32
CA VAL A 115 -19.76 10.56 -10.50
C VAL A 115 -20.35 9.24 -10.02
N TYR A 116 -21.36 9.30 -9.17
CA TYR A 116 -22.13 8.14 -8.73
C TYR A 116 -23.00 7.68 -9.90
N ASN A 117 -22.61 6.62 -10.60
CA ASN A 117 -23.31 6.13 -11.80
C ASN A 117 -23.24 4.62 -11.97
N LEU A 118 -23.16 3.87 -10.88
CA LEU A 118 -23.15 2.42 -10.91
C LEU A 118 -24.54 1.87 -11.20
N ASN A 119 -24.89 1.79 -12.46
CA ASN A 119 -26.07 1.06 -12.92
C ASN A 119 -25.83 -0.45 -12.84
N LEU A 120 -26.01 -1.05 -11.67
CA LEU A 120 -25.82 -2.49 -11.49
C LEU A 120 -27.03 -3.28 -11.95
N PRO A 121 -26.83 -4.49 -12.54
CA PRO A 121 -27.92 -5.39 -12.88
C PRO A 121 -28.62 -5.88 -11.61
N GLY A 122 -29.83 -5.44 -11.37
CA GLY A 122 -30.64 -5.81 -10.21
C GLY A 122 -31.26 -4.63 -9.50
N ASP A 123 -30.84 -3.43 -9.79
CA ASP A 123 -31.53 -2.21 -9.41
C ASP A 123 -32.91 -2.23 -10.08
N ASN A 124 -33.94 -2.28 -9.25
CA ASN A 124 -35.31 -2.48 -9.71
C ASN A 124 -35.84 -1.15 -10.25
N ILE A 125 -35.36 -0.73 -11.42
CA ILE A 125 -35.79 0.50 -12.11
C ILE A 125 -37.25 0.46 -12.56
N ASP A 126 -37.96 -0.67 -12.33
CA ASP A 126 -39.35 -0.84 -12.74
C ASP A 126 -40.39 -0.38 -11.70
N GLU A 127 -39.96 0.01 -10.49
CA GLU A 127 -40.85 0.56 -9.46
C GLU A 127 -40.61 2.07 -9.27
N PRO A 128 -41.41 2.96 -9.90
CA PRO A 128 -41.19 4.41 -9.85
C PRO A 128 -41.42 5.07 -8.48
N THR A 129 -41.70 4.30 -7.45
CA THR A 129 -41.92 4.77 -6.07
C THR A 129 -40.93 4.25 -5.04
N ALA A 130 -40.09 3.28 -5.42
CA ALA A 130 -39.01 2.80 -4.60
C ALA A 130 -37.69 3.41 -5.11
N GLU A 131 -36.95 4.07 -4.27
CA GLU A 131 -35.58 4.51 -4.58
C GLU A 131 -34.66 3.31 -4.42
N PRO A 132 -34.28 2.57 -5.49
CA PRO A 132 -33.28 1.54 -5.37
C PRO A 132 -31.94 2.18 -5.05
N LYS A 133 -31.28 1.68 -4.01
CA LYS A 133 -29.98 2.14 -3.53
C LYS A 133 -28.98 1.00 -3.63
N THR A 134 -27.86 1.27 -4.25
CA THR A 134 -26.74 0.35 -4.27
C THR A 134 -25.67 0.84 -3.29
N TYR A 135 -25.34 0.02 -2.31
CA TYR A 135 -24.23 0.32 -1.41
C TYR A 135 -22.92 -0.07 -2.07
N VAL A 136 -21.99 0.86 -2.13
CA VAL A 136 -20.63 0.67 -2.61
C VAL A 136 -19.70 0.64 -1.42
N PRO A 137 -19.23 -0.55 -0.99
CA PRO A 137 -18.36 -0.70 0.17
C PRO A 137 -16.93 -0.27 -0.14
N LEU A 138 -16.15 -0.03 0.92
CA LEU A 138 -14.69 -0.02 0.81
C LEU A 138 -14.19 -1.41 0.40
N ARG A 139 -13.04 -1.49 -0.26
CA ARG A 139 -12.39 -2.78 -0.52
C ARG A 139 -11.65 -3.22 0.72
N ASP A 140 -12.17 -4.24 1.40
CA ASP A 140 -11.53 -4.84 2.58
C ASP A 140 -10.76 -6.15 2.26
N GLY A 141 -10.59 -6.46 0.97
CA GLY A 141 -9.97 -7.70 0.53
C GLY A 141 -10.87 -8.95 0.70
N ASN A 142 -12.07 -8.80 1.21
CA ASN A 142 -12.99 -9.89 1.45
C ASN A 142 -14.04 -9.91 0.32
N SER A 143 -13.99 -10.90 -0.55
CA SER A 143 -14.79 -11.04 -1.79
C SER A 143 -16.30 -11.24 -1.60
N ALA A 144 -16.85 -10.91 -0.45
CA ALA A 144 -18.22 -11.19 -0.08
C ALA A 144 -19.12 -9.93 0.00
N ASP A 145 -18.61 -8.78 -0.39
CA ASP A 145 -19.39 -7.55 -0.47
C ASP A 145 -20.42 -7.59 -1.59
N THR A 146 -21.43 -6.73 -1.52
CA THR A 146 -22.53 -6.68 -2.51
C THR A 146 -22.07 -6.39 -3.93
N LEU A 147 -20.84 -5.87 -4.07
CA LEU A 147 -20.12 -5.70 -5.34
C LEU A 147 -18.94 -6.67 -5.42
N SER A 148 -18.81 -7.35 -6.56
CA SER A 148 -17.58 -8.09 -6.86
C SER A 148 -16.40 -7.11 -6.96
N ALA A 149 -15.18 -7.56 -6.67
CA ALA A 149 -13.97 -6.74 -6.81
C ALA A 149 -13.84 -6.10 -8.21
N GLU A 150 -14.37 -6.74 -9.25
CA GLU A 150 -14.40 -6.24 -10.63
C GLU A 150 -15.32 -5.01 -10.81
N ASN A 151 -16.40 -4.91 -10.01
CA ASN A 151 -17.40 -3.84 -10.12
C ASN A 151 -17.31 -2.78 -9.00
N ASN A 152 -16.41 -2.95 -8.04
CA ASN A 152 -16.21 -1.97 -6.99
C ASN A 152 -15.18 -0.92 -7.44
N PRO A 153 -15.56 0.38 -7.56
CA PRO A 153 -14.65 1.44 -8.00
C PRO A 153 -13.57 1.82 -6.99
N ASN A 154 -13.67 1.37 -5.73
CA ASN A 154 -12.68 1.71 -4.71
C ASN A 154 -11.32 1.01 -4.94
N PRO A 155 -10.19 1.71 -4.68
CA PRO A 155 -10.13 3.12 -4.32
C PRO A 155 -10.50 4.04 -5.50
N ILE A 156 -11.25 5.13 -5.20
CA ILE A 156 -11.73 6.08 -6.22
C ILE A 156 -10.60 7.01 -6.68
N PHE A 157 -9.79 7.52 -5.74
CA PHE A 157 -8.65 8.37 -6.05
C PHE A 157 -7.37 7.66 -5.66
N GLN A 158 -6.33 7.75 -6.49
CA GLN A 158 -5.08 7.03 -6.29
C GLN A 158 -3.89 7.99 -6.25
N ASN A 159 -2.87 7.63 -5.47
CA ASN A 159 -1.59 8.34 -5.38
C ASN A 159 -1.73 9.80 -4.93
N ILE A 160 -2.63 10.09 -4.02
CA ILE A 160 -2.88 11.44 -3.51
C ILE A 160 -1.84 11.79 -2.44
N ASP A 161 -1.10 12.87 -2.63
CA ASP A 161 -0.15 13.37 -1.63
C ASP A 161 -0.88 13.95 -0.42
N LEU A 162 -0.64 13.38 0.77
CA LEU A 162 -1.13 13.89 2.05
C LEU A 162 0.05 14.10 3.01
N ALA A 163 -0.05 15.13 3.83
CA ALA A 163 0.88 15.42 4.91
C ALA A 163 0.09 15.82 6.17
N PRO A 164 0.64 15.61 7.38
CA PRO A 164 0.05 16.17 8.58
C PRO A 164 -0.26 17.65 8.43
N GLU A 165 -1.42 18.08 8.92
CA GLU A 165 -2.03 19.41 8.80
C GLU A 165 -2.67 19.71 7.44
N ASP A 166 -2.66 18.80 6.47
CA ASP A 166 -3.41 18.99 5.23
C ASP A 166 -4.92 19.01 5.49
N LYS A 167 -5.58 19.93 4.82
CA LYS A 167 -7.04 20.06 4.87
C LYS A 167 -7.67 19.32 3.72
N ILE A 168 -8.45 18.32 4.04
CA ILE A 168 -9.21 17.52 3.09
C ILE A 168 -10.64 18.07 3.03
N GLU A 169 -11.12 18.32 1.82
CA GLU A 169 -12.51 18.70 1.56
C GLU A 169 -13.13 17.70 0.60
N ILE A 170 -14.26 17.15 0.97
CA ILE A 170 -15.09 16.28 0.13
C ILE A 170 -16.40 17.01 -0.08
N SER A 171 -16.66 17.42 -1.30
CA SER A 171 -17.93 18.05 -1.66
C SER A 171 -18.69 17.18 -2.65
N VAL A 172 -20.00 17.10 -2.48
CA VAL A 172 -20.88 16.37 -3.39
C VAL A 172 -22.03 17.27 -3.81
N LEU A 173 -22.29 17.34 -5.12
CA LEU A 173 -23.45 17.99 -5.68
C LEU A 173 -24.59 16.97 -5.84
N ALA A 174 -25.74 17.24 -5.22
CA ALA A 174 -26.92 16.44 -5.44
C ALA A 174 -27.39 16.56 -6.90
N ASN A 175 -27.89 15.48 -7.48
CA ASN A 175 -28.37 15.50 -8.84
C ASN A 175 -29.75 14.82 -8.97
N SER A 176 -30.43 15.02 -10.08
CA SER A 176 -31.68 14.35 -10.41
C SER A 176 -31.75 14.11 -11.92
N ASN A 177 -32.01 12.87 -12.30
CA ASN A 177 -32.32 12.51 -13.68
C ASN A 177 -33.81 12.71 -14.06
N GLY A 178 -34.65 13.06 -13.07
CA GLY A 178 -36.08 13.31 -13.27
C GLY A 178 -36.96 12.07 -13.43
N ASN A 179 -36.39 10.87 -13.26
CA ASN A 179 -37.10 9.61 -13.51
C ASN A 179 -37.85 9.07 -12.30
N PHE A 180 -37.43 9.43 -11.08
CA PHE A 180 -38.05 8.96 -9.85
C PHE A 180 -38.86 10.06 -9.15
N THR A 181 -39.96 9.66 -8.50
CA THR A 181 -40.80 10.55 -7.75
C THR A 181 -41.10 9.97 -6.36
N ASN A 182 -41.16 10.84 -5.37
CA ASN A 182 -41.61 10.46 -4.03
C ASN A 182 -43.11 10.09 -3.99
N GLU A 183 -43.62 9.65 -2.83
CA GLU A 183 -45.03 9.27 -2.63
C GLU A 183 -45.99 10.42 -2.96
N GLN A 184 -45.57 11.66 -2.94
CA GLN A 184 -46.33 12.84 -3.28
C GLN A 184 -46.27 13.18 -4.79
N GLY A 185 -45.51 12.40 -5.58
CA GLY A 185 -45.35 12.60 -7.01
C GLY A 185 -44.36 13.70 -7.41
N ASN A 186 -43.49 14.15 -6.47
CA ASN A 186 -42.43 15.10 -6.77
C ASN A 186 -41.17 14.34 -7.18
N VAL A 187 -40.43 14.88 -8.16
CA VAL A 187 -39.14 14.36 -8.59
C VAL A 187 -38.17 14.34 -7.40
N THR A 188 -37.36 13.29 -7.29
CA THR A 188 -36.39 13.10 -6.22
C THR A 188 -34.97 13.42 -6.69
N PHE A 189 -34.08 13.65 -5.75
CA PHE A 189 -32.65 13.80 -5.97
C PHE A 189 -31.88 12.60 -5.45
N GLU A 190 -30.81 12.27 -6.11
CA GLU A 190 -29.71 11.55 -5.47
C GLU A 190 -29.05 12.47 -4.44
N LEU A 191 -28.99 12.01 -3.19
CA LEU A 191 -28.59 12.85 -2.05
C LEU A 191 -27.10 12.76 -1.69
N GLY A 192 -26.27 12.16 -2.57
CA GLY A 192 -24.81 12.09 -2.40
C GLY A 192 -24.42 11.52 -1.04
N ARG A 193 -24.97 10.36 -0.67
CA ARG A 193 -24.72 9.73 0.63
C ARG A 193 -23.33 9.15 0.74
N ILE A 194 -22.63 9.48 1.82
CA ILE A 194 -21.32 8.93 2.18
C ILE A 194 -21.45 8.19 3.52
N ASP A 195 -20.88 6.99 3.61
CA ASP A 195 -20.80 6.18 4.84
C ASP A 195 -19.42 6.33 5.49
N ALA A 196 -18.34 6.01 4.76
CA ALA A 196 -17.00 6.06 5.27
C ALA A 196 -15.97 6.43 4.18
N ILE A 197 -14.81 6.90 4.62
CA ILE A 197 -13.67 7.23 3.77
C ILE A 197 -12.48 6.43 4.27
N GLU A 198 -11.82 5.71 3.38
CA GLU A 198 -10.61 4.98 3.67
C GLU A 198 -9.42 5.65 3.01
N PHE A 199 -8.36 5.79 3.78
CA PHE A 199 -7.06 6.25 3.32
C PHE A 199 -6.08 5.09 3.44
N THR A 200 -5.79 4.44 2.34
CA THR A 200 -4.79 3.38 2.29
C THR A 200 -3.51 3.97 1.71
N ARG A 201 -2.40 3.78 2.38
CA ARG A 201 -1.13 4.24 1.84
C ARG A 201 -0.90 3.59 0.48
N ALA A 202 -0.69 4.41 -0.55
CA ALA A 202 -0.40 3.90 -1.88
C ALA A 202 0.95 3.17 -1.85
N PRO A 203 1.05 1.95 -2.38
CA PRO A 203 2.34 1.28 -2.49
C PRO A 203 3.28 2.14 -3.32
N SER A 204 4.41 2.52 -2.76
CA SER A 204 5.50 3.19 -3.46
C SER A 204 6.65 2.21 -3.60
N VAL A 205 7.32 2.21 -4.74
CA VAL A 205 8.59 1.51 -4.86
C VAL A 205 9.66 2.44 -4.34
N ASP A 206 10.08 2.21 -3.11
CA ASP A 206 11.11 3.01 -2.48
C ASP A 206 12.47 2.31 -2.59
N LEU A 207 13.45 2.99 -3.18
CA LEU A 207 14.82 2.53 -3.25
C LEU A 207 15.63 3.23 -2.15
N PHE A 208 16.10 2.47 -1.19
CA PHE A 208 17.03 2.96 -0.18
C PHE A 208 18.45 2.91 -0.72
N TRP A 209 19.14 4.05 -0.73
CA TRP A 209 20.49 4.20 -1.24
C TRP A 209 21.49 4.46 -0.13
N HIS A 210 22.61 3.77 -0.15
CA HIS A 210 23.73 3.97 0.76
C HIS A 210 25.05 4.09 0.01
N ASN A 211 25.83 5.10 0.36
CA ASN A 211 27.22 5.26 -0.09
C ASN A 211 28.15 5.03 1.11
N PRO A 212 28.77 3.85 1.26
CA PRO A 212 29.61 3.57 2.42
C PRO A 212 30.86 4.42 2.49
N VAL A 213 31.35 5.01 1.36
CA VAL A 213 32.59 5.80 1.32
C VAL A 213 32.41 7.13 2.02
N ASN A 214 31.28 7.81 1.83
CA ASN A 214 31.00 9.12 2.44
C ASN A 214 29.89 9.09 3.49
N GLY A 215 29.24 7.92 3.67
CA GLY A 215 28.18 7.70 4.64
C GLY A 215 26.81 8.21 4.23
N GLN A 216 26.65 8.80 3.06
CA GLN A 216 25.37 9.35 2.63
C GLN A 216 24.32 8.27 2.43
N VAL A 217 23.11 8.57 2.87
CA VAL A 217 21.92 7.74 2.68
C VAL A 217 20.83 8.57 2.02
N GLU A 218 20.15 7.98 1.04
CA GLU A 218 19.10 8.62 0.28
C GLU A 218 17.90 7.68 0.15
N LEU A 219 16.71 8.26 0.08
CA LEU A 219 15.49 7.58 -0.29
C LEU A 219 15.03 8.10 -1.66
N TRP A 220 14.77 7.20 -2.58
CA TRP A 220 14.17 7.51 -3.88
C TRP A 220 12.84 6.81 -3.96
N THR A 221 11.79 7.55 -4.27
CA THR A 221 10.47 7.00 -4.56
C THR A 221 10.30 6.93 -6.07
N LEU A 222 9.98 5.77 -6.57
CA LEU A 222 9.68 5.55 -7.99
C LEU A 222 8.19 5.75 -8.27
N ASN A 223 7.89 6.02 -9.53
CA ASN A 223 6.51 6.05 -10.03
C ASN A 223 5.83 4.67 -9.87
N GLY A 224 4.51 4.63 -10.02
CA GLY A 224 3.73 3.41 -9.88
C GLY A 224 4.04 2.29 -10.90
N GLN A 225 5.04 2.49 -11.79
CA GLN A 225 5.56 1.49 -12.73
C GLN A 225 7.01 1.09 -12.43
N GLY A 226 7.61 1.66 -11.37
CA GLY A 226 8.97 1.35 -10.96
C GLY A 226 10.09 1.86 -11.89
N THR A 227 9.78 2.70 -12.88
CA THR A 227 10.72 3.05 -13.97
C THR A 227 11.29 4.46 -13.90
N GLU A 228 10.63 5.38 -13.21
CA GLU A 228 11.04 6.78 -13.09
C GLU A 228 11.08 7.22 -11.63
N VAL A 229 12.12 7.97 -11.27
CA VAL A 229 12.24 8.55 -9.94
C VAL A 229 11.35 9.78 -9.83
N GLU A 230 10.32 9.72 -8.98
CA GLU A 230 9.44 10.84 -8.69
C GLU A 230 10.03 11.78 -7.65
N THR A 231 10.59 11.20 -6.59
CA THR A 231 11.27 11.98 -5.54
C THR A 231 12.62 11.41 -5.21
N ARG A 232 13.52 12.29 -4.77
CA ARG A 232 14.84 11.93 -4.28
C ARG A 232 15.18 12.84 -3.11
N ALA A 233 15.48 12.25 -1.96
CA ALA A 233 15.82 13.00 -0.76
C ALA A 233 16.96 12.33 0.01
N PHE A 234 17.87 13.14 0.57
CA PHE A 234 18.76 12.67 1.62
C PHE A 234 17.93 12.34 2.86
N ILE A 235 18.32 11.29 3.57
CA ILE A 235 17.73 11.02 4.87
C ILE A 235 18.28 12.02 5.86
N THR A 236 17.37 12.71 6.55
CA THR A 236 17.69 13.72 7.57
C THR A 236 17.17 13.28 8.93
N ASP A 237 17.73 13.85 10.00
CA ASP A 237 17.16 13.75 11.33
C ASP A 237 16.03 14.79 11.52
N GLN A 238 15.38 14.75 12.70
CA GLN A 238 14.28 15.67 13.07
C GLN A 238 14.71 17.15 13.16
N SER A 239 16.00 17.45 13.09
CA SER A 239 16.53 18.82 13.00
C SER A 239 16.77 19.28 11.56
N GLY A 240 16.61 18.37 10.58
CA GLY A 240 16.88 18.59 9.16
C GLY A 240 18.34 18.39 8.76
N GLU A 241 19.21 17.88 9.65
CA GLU A 241 20.60 17.57 9.33
C GLU A 241 20.69 16.19 8.68
N GLU A 242 21.59 16.04 7.67
CA GLU A 242 21.78 14.74 6.99
C GLU A 242 22.29 13.68 7.97
N VAL A 243 21.61 12.51 7.95
CA VAL A 243 22.08 11.33 8.68
C VAL A 243 23.15 10.65 7.85
N LEU A 244 24.31 10.37 8.47
CA LEU A 244 25.43 9.71 7.80
C LEU A 244 25.78 8.38 8.48
N VAL A 245 26.03 7.33 7.68
CA VAL A 245 26.56 6.04 8.13
C VAL A 245 27.92 5.81 7.45
N PRO A 246 29.02 6.30 8.03
CA PRO A 246 30.33 6.25 7.39
C PRO A 246 30.95 4.85 7.37
N ASP A 247 31.99 4.66 6.55
CA ASP A 247 32.69 3.38 6.32
C ASP A 247 33.28 2.74 7.61
N ASP A 248 33.56 3.54 8.63
CA ASP A 248 34.01 3.03 9.94
C ASP A 248 32.88 2.63 10.89
N SER A 249 31.63 2.79 10.47
CA SER A 249 30.48 2.21 11.18
C SER A 249 30.50 0.69 11.11
N PRO A 250 30.20 -0.04 12.20
CA PRO A 250 30.02 -1.47 12.14
C PRO A 250 28.72 -1.90 11.43
N PHE A 251 27.82 -0.97 11.19
CA PHE A 251 26.54 -1.24 10.54
C PHE A 251 26.65 -1.17 9.02
N GLU A 252 26.25 -2.26 8.37
CA GLU A 252 26.10 -2.34 6.92
C GLU A 252 24.64 -2.47 6.53
N ALA A 253 24.23 -1.75 5.48
CA ALA A 253 22.89 -1.86 4.91
C ALA A 253 22.64 -3.27 4.37
N ARG A 254 21.44 -3.80 4.59
CA ARG A 254 21.05 -5.17 4.19
C ARG A 254 19.75 -5.24 3.43
N GLY A 255 19.00 -4.18 3.38
CA GLY A 255 17.70 -4.11 2.74
C GLY A 255 16.85 -3.00 3.31
N VAL A 256 15.58 -3.13 3.09
CA VAL A 256 14.52 -2.39 3.74
C VAL A 256 13.50 -3.39 4.31
N ILE A 257 12.63 -2.96 5.19
CA ILE A 257 11.61 -3.80 5.82
C ILE A 257 10.36 -2.98 6.11
N ASP A 258 9.20 -3.53 5.79
CA ASP A 258 7.90 -3.01 6.21
C ASP A 258 7.46 -3.70 7.50
N LEU A 259 7.21 -2.92 8.56
CA LEU A 259 6.74 -3.45 9.85
C LEU A 259 5.20 -3.54 9.94
N GLY A 260 4.52 -3.51 8.78
CA GLY A 260 3.06 -3.64 8.67
C GLY A 260 2.32 -2.30 8.58
N ASP A 261 3.04 -1.19 8.40
CA ASP A 261 2.46 0.15 8.25
C ASP A 261 2.59 0.71 6.82
N GLY A 262 3.17 -0.07 5.89
CA GLY A 262 3.43 0.31 4.51
C GLY A 262 4.65 1.22 4.34
N ILE A 263 5.49 1.38 5.38
CA ILE A 263 6.73 2.17 5.30
C ILE A 263 7.92 1.23 5.12
N ARG A 264 8.70 1.46 4.09
CA ARG A 264 9.94 0.72 3.84
C ARG A 264 11.08 1.32 4.67
N ASN A 265 11.38 0.67 5.79
CA ASN A 265 12.36 1.10 6.78
C ASN A 265 13.75 0.53 6.48
N PRO A 266 14.84 1.32 6.46
CA PRO A 266 16.19 0.81 6.23
C PRO A 266 16.62 -0.24 7.27
N LEU A 267 17.12 -1.37 6.78
CA LEU A 267 17.57 -2.52 7.57
C LEU A 267 19.09 -2.61 7.57
N TRP A 268 19.67 -2.68 8.75
CA TRP A 268 21.09 -2.69 8.98
C TRP A 268 21.55 -3.91 9.81
N ARG A 269 22.78 -4.34 9.57
CA ARG A 269 23.42 -5.41 10.36
C ARG A 269 24.76 -4.92 10.92
N ASP A 270 24.94 -5.02 12.22
CA ASP A 270 26.23 -4.85 12.86
C ASP A 270 27.14 -6.04 12.56
N THR A 271 28.24 -5.80 11.86
CA THR A 271 29.19 -6.83 11.40
C THR A 271 30.09 -7.36 12.50
N LEU A 272 30.14 -6.70 13.65
CA LEU A 272 30.96 -7.10 14.81
C LEU A 272 30.17 -7.92 15.82
N THR A 273 28.94 -7.48 16.11
CA THR A 273 28.11 -8.10 17.14
C THR A 273 27.02 -9.00 16.57
N GLY A 274 26.62 -8.74 15.34
CA GLY A 274 25.50 -9.41 14.71
C GLY A 274 24.14 -8.81 15.09
N ALA A 275 24.10 -7.67 15.76
CA ALA A 275 22.84 -6.98 16.01
C ALA A 275 22.19 -6.46 14.72
N VAL A 276 20.89 -6.42 14.71
CA VAL A 276 20.06 -5.82 13.65
C VAL A 276 19.60 -4.46 14.10
N ALA A 277 19.60 -3.49 13.21
CA ALA A 277 18.96 -2.21 13.42
C ALA A 277 17.96 -1.93 12.29
N VAL A 278 16.77 -1.51 12.64
CA VAL A 278 15.74 -1.00 11.72
C VAL A 278 15.54 0.47 12.05
N TRP A 279 15.64 1.32 11.04
CA TRP A 279 15.37 2.75 11.19
C TRP A 279 13.90 3.03 11.02
N ASN A 280 13.26 3.60 12.02
CA ASN A 280 11.91 4.11 11.87
C ASN A 280 11.94 5.40 11.07
N MET A 281 11.24 5.42 9.96
CA MET A 281 11.24 6.54 9.02
C MET A 281 9.87 7.23 8.98
N GLU A 282 9.91 8.55 8.83
CA GLU A 282 8.75 9.30 8.36
C GLU A 282 9.15 9.98 7.05
N ARG A 283 8.73 9.41 5.90
CA ARG A 283 9.26 9.77 4.57
C ARG A 283 10.78 9.59 4.52
N SER A 284 11.53 10.68 4.31
CA SER A 284 13.00 10.71 4.34
C SER A 284 13.56 11.22 5.67
N GLU A 285 12.75 11.33 6.72
CA GLU A 285 13.18 11.76 8.05
C GLU A 285 13.33 10.55 8.99
N PHE A 286 14.54 10.38 9.53
CA PHE A 286 14.85 9.38 10.54
C PHE A 286 14.29 9.82 11.91
N GLN A 287 13.44 8.99 12.51
CA GLN A 287 12.85 9.24 13.81
C GLN A 287 13.68 8.62 14.95
N ASP A 288 13.85 7.31 14.90
CA ASP A 288 14.65 6.52 15.83
C ASP A 288 15.08 5.19 15.21
N ALA A 289 15.72 4.31 15.98
CA ALA A 289 16.12 3.00 15.53
C ALA A 289 15.77 1.92 16.55
N ILE A 290 15.15 0.85 16.06
CA ILE A 290 15.00 -0.41 16.79
C ILE A 290 16.31 -1.18 16.65
N ILE A 291 17.02 -1.41 17.76
CA ILE A 291 18.25 -2.23 17.77
C ILE A 291 17.98 -3.50 18.56
N THR A 292 18.13 -4.65 17.90
CA THR A 292 17.79 -5.94 18.48
C THR A 292 18.79 -7.04 18.09
N GLN A 293 18.78 -8.13 18.84
CA GLN A 293 19.59 -9.32 18.55
C GLN A 293 18.85 -10.57 19.03
N ALA A 294 18.91 -11.65 18.24
CA ALA A 294 18.37 -12.92 18.68
C ALA A 294 19.08 -13.45 19.94
N PRO A 295 18.34 -14.14 20.80
CA PRO A 295 18.95 -14.91 21.90
C PRO A 295 19.97 -15.95 21.37
N ALA A 296 21.03 -16.19 22.17
CA ALA A 296 22.07 -17.13 21.77
C ALA A 296 21.51 -18.51 21.41
N GLY A 297 21.94 -19.04 20.27
CA GLY A 297 21.51 -20.34 19.73
C GLY A 297 20.25 -20.30 18.86
N GLN A 298 19.62 -19.13 18.70
CA GLN A 298 18.56 -18.92 17.72
C GLN A 298 19.14 -18.54 16.35
N PRO A 299 18.41 -18.72 15.25
CA PRO A 299 18.78 -18.15 13.95
C PRO A 299 19.14 -16.67 14.08
N GLY A 300 20.15 -16.23 13.35
CA GLY A 300 20.63 -14.84 13.38
C GLY A 300 21.45 -14.41 14.59
N SER A 301 21.62 -15.26 15.62
CA SER A 301 22.32 -14.92 16.88
C SER A 301 23.85 -14.80 16.73
N ASP A 302 24.44 -15.25 15.63
CA ASP A 302 25.87 -15.15 15.37
C ASP A 302 26.17 -14.71 13.92
N LEU A 303 27.45 -14.50 13.61
CA LEU A 303 27.90 -13.96 12.33
C LEU A 303 27.88 -14.96 11.17
N ASN A 304 27.60 -16.25 11.40
CA ASN A 304 27.38 -17.21 10.33
C ASN A 304 26.03 -17.00 9.66
N TRP A 305 25.08 -16.44 10.38
CA TRP A 305 23.80 -16.03 9.85
C TRP A 305 23.94 -14.73 9.05
N LYS A 306 23.44 -14.72 7.83
CA LYS A 306 23.42 -13.56 6.92
C LYS A 306 21.99 -13.20 6.57
N ILE A 307 21.67 -11.93 6.63
CA ILE A 307 20.40 -11.41 6.09
C ILE A 307 20.48 -11.52 4.57
N ARG A 308 19.42 -12.05 3.97
CA ARG A 308 19.29 -12.24 2.52
C ARG A 308 18.14 -11.44 1.91
N GLY A 309 17.20 -11.00 2.69
CA GLY A 309 16.08 -10.18 2.25
C GLY A 309 15.03 -10.07 3.34
N THR A 310 13.94 -9.45 2.98
CA THR A 310 12.72 -9.31 3.76
C THR A 310 11.52 -9.70 2.90
N GLY A 311 10.42 -10.08 3.53
CA GLY A 311 9.16 -10.38 2.85
C GLY A 311 8.14 -10.93 3.82
N ASP A 312 6.88 -10.65 3.59
CA ASP A 312 5.74 -11.12 4.39
C ASP A 312 5.50 -12.61 4.10
N VAL A 313 6.05 -13.50 4.93
CA VAL A 313 5.96 -14.94 4.72
C VAL A 313 4.67 -15.54 5.25
N ASN A 314 3.95 -14.81 6.10
CA ASN A 314 2.77 -15.29 6.82
C ASN A 314 1.46 -14.60 6.40
N GLY A 315 1.51 -13.58 5.54
CA GLY A 315 0.35 -12.86 5.01
C GLY A 315 -0.31 -11.91 6.01
N ASP A 316 0.42 -11.44 7.05
CA ASP A 316 -0.13 -10.54 8.07
C ASP A 316 0.11 -9.05 7.76
N GLY A 317 0.86 -8.75 6.69
CA GLY A 317 1.19 -7.42 6.20
C GLY A 317 2.48 -6.84 6.77
N ALA A 318 3.15 -7.53 7.69
CA ALA A 318 4.49 -7.18 8.16
C ALA A 318 5.52 -8.12 7.52
N GLU A 319 6.68 -7.59 7.13
CA GLU A 319 7.73 -8.41 6.55
C GLU A 319 8.58 -9.08 7.61
N GLU A 320 8.99 -10.33 7.35
CA GLU A 320 10.00 -11.06 8.10
C GLU A 320 11.38 -10.88 7.48
N ILE A 321 12.44 -10.99 8.32
CA ILE A 321 13.83 -11.00 7.86
C ILE A 321 14.24 -12.42 7.51
N PHE A 322 14.63 -12.67 6.26
CA PHE A 322 15.15 -13.95 5.79
C PHE A 322 16.64 -14.09 6.12
N TRP A 323 16.98 -15.20 6.76
CA TRP A 323 18.31 -15.54 7.22
C TRP A 323 18.83 -16.81 6.57
N TYR A 324 20.09 -16.78 6.19
CA TYR A 324 20.85 -17.92 5.70
C TYR A 324 22.09 -18.18 6.56
N ASN A 325 22.28 -19.41 6.99
CA ASN A 325 23.45 -19.83 7.76
C ASN A 325 24.55 -20.37 6.86
N THR A 326 25.64 -19.64 6.74
CA THR A 326 26.77 -20.00 5.88
C THR A 326 27.54 -21.25 6.34
N SER A 327 27.34 -21.72 7.56
CA SER A 327 28.02 -22.92 8.09
C SER A 327 27.18 -24.17 7.96
N THR A 328 25.84 -24.06 8.06
CA THR A 328 24.93 -25.21 8.07
C THR A 328 24.07 -25.29 6.81
N GLY A 329 23.92 -24.20 6.07
CA GLY A 329 23.01 -24.07 4.93
C GLY A 329 21.54 -23.90 5.32
N GLU A 330 21.24 -23.78 6.62
CA GLU A 330 19.89 -23.62 7.11
C GLU A 330 19.33 -22.23 6.77
N ILE A 331 18.01 -22.18 6.57
CA ILE A 331 17.26 -20.96 6.29
C ILE A 331 16.24 -20.76 7.38
N ALA A 332 16.08 -19.53 7.82
CA ALA A 332 15.12 -19.16 8.85
C ALA A 332 14.56 -17.75 8.58
N VAL A 333 13.44 -17.44 9.17
CA VAL A 333 12.83 -16.10 9.18
C VAL A 333 12.74 -15.55 10.59
N TRP A 334 12.83 -14.23 10.71
CA TRP A 334 12.59 -13.52 11.97
C TRP A 334 11.35 -12.66 11.83
N GLU A 335 10.44 -12.85 12.77
CA GLU A 335 9.42 -11.86 13.07
C GLU A 335 10.09 -10.73 13.86
N ILE A 336 9.85 -9.49 13.44
CA ILE A 336 10.34 -8.28 14.08
C ILE A 336 9.19 -7.27 14.13
N ASP A 337 9.08 -6.56 15.24
CA ASP A 337 8.12 -5.50 15.44
C ASP A 337 8.79 -4.26 16.05
N GLU A 338 8.01 -3.23 16.37
CA GLU A 338 8.47 -2.00 17.00
C GLU A 338 9.17 -2.20 18.35
N THR A 339 9.02 -3.37 18.97
CA THR A 339 9.71 -3.74 20.24
C THR A 339 11.01 -4.51 20.01
N GLY A 340 11.27 -4.94 18.75
CA GLY A 340 12.47 -5.65 18.33
C GLY A 340 12.21 -7.10 17.95
N PHE A 341 13.15 -8.00 18.25
CA PHE A 341 13.07 -9.43 17.92
C PHE A 341 11.85 -10.10 18.58
N GLY A 342 10.96 -10.63 17.80
CA GLY A 342 9.79 -11.39 18.24
C GLY A 342 10.10 -12.88 18.33
N ASN A 343 10.27 -13.53 17.19
CA ASN A 343 10.47 -14.97 17.07
C ASN A 343 11.40 -15.31 15.90
N ALA A 344 11.95 -16.53 15.87
CA ALA A 344 12.71 -17.07 14.76
C ALA A 344 12.22 -18.49 14.41
N THR A 345 11.87 -18.70 13.15
CA THR A 345 11.33 -19.97 12.67
C THR A 345 12.16 -20.46 11.48
N PHE A 346 12.54 -21.73 11.49
CA PHE A 346 13.22 -22.35 10.34
C PHE A 346 12.25 -22.59 9.17
N ILE A 347 12.74 -22.44 7.95
CA ILE A 347 12.03 -22.97 6.78
C ILE A 347 12.16 -24.51 6.83
N THR A 348 11.02 -25.20 6.75
CA THR A 348 10.94 -26.66 6.86
C THR A 348 10.28 -27.30 5.64
N ASP A 349 10.51 -28.61 5.45
CA ASP A 349 9.70 -29.39 4.54
C ASP A 349 8.34 -29.77 5.16
N SER A 350 7.49 -30.44 4.41
CA SER A 350 6.16 -30.90 4.86
C SER A 350 6.20 -31.93 6.01
N ASN A 351 7.37 -32.48 6.38
CA ASN A 351 7.57 -33.36 7.51
C ASN A 351 8.08 -32.62 8.76
N GLY A 352 8.36 -31.32 8.63
CA GLY A 352 8.93 -30.49 9.69
C GLY A 352 10.46 -30.60 9.82
N GLU A 353 11.15 -31.14 8.80
CA GLU A 353 12.61 -31.16 8.76
C GLU A 353 13.13 -29.84 8.17
N ASN A 354 14.19 -29.29 8.79
CA ASN A 354 14.76 -28.03 8.31
C ASN A 354 15.24 -28.14 6.85
N MET A 355 14.83 -27.19 6.03
CA MET A 355 15.34 -27.05 4.67
C MET A 355 16.77 -26.53 4.73
N ILE A 356 17.63 -27.19 3.96
CA ILE A 356 19.07 -26.90 3.91
C ILE A 356 19.46 -26.74 2.45
N GLU A 357 20.16 -25.66 2.12
CA GLU A 357 20.80 -25.55 0.82
C GLU A 357 21.76 -26.73 0.62
N PRO A 358 21.73 -27.42 -0.54
CA PRO A 358 22.65 -28.51 -0.81
C PRO A 358 24.10 -28.00 -0.80
N PHE A 359 24.90 -28.43 0.16
CA PHE A 359 26.33 -28.08 0.27
C PHE A 359 27.06 -28.30 -1.05
N GLY A 360 27.73 -27.24 -1.56
CA GLY A 360 28.44 -27.28 -2.83
C GLY A 360 27.54 -27.14 -4.04
N SER A 361 26.29 -26.72 -3.85
CA SER A 361 25.47 -26.25 -4.95
C SER A 361 25.99 -24.89 -5.45
N ASP A 362 25.75 -24.61 -6.74
CA ASP A 362 26.03 -23.28 -7.30
C ASP A 362 24.90 -22.29 -7.00
N TRP A 363 23.87 -22.70 -6.27
CA TRP A 363 22.73 -21.88 -5.91
C TRP A 363 23.00 -21.10 -4.63
N GLU A 364 22.64 -19.83 -4.63
CA GLU A 364 22.73 -18.93 -3.48
C GLU A 364 21.37 -18.26 -3.24
N LEU A 365 20.92 -18.24 -1.97
CA LEU A 365 19.75 -17.48 -1.56
C LEU A 365 20.08 -15.98 -1.68
N LEU A 366 19.30 -15.23 -2.44
CA LEU A 366 19.54 -13.81 -2.69
C LEU A 366 18.54 -12.89 -1.96
N ALA A 367 17.27 -13.26 -1.95
CA ALA A 367 16.19 -12.41 -1.47
C ALA A 367 14.98 -13.23 -1.06
N ALA A 368 13.93 -12.53 -0.65
CA ALA A 368 12.57 -13.03 -0.54
C ALA A 368 11.62 -12.12 -1.32
N GLY A 369 10.44 -12.63 -1.69
CA GLY A 369 9.39 -11.88 -2.38
C GLY A 369 8.27 -12.80 -2.82
N ASP A 370 7.06 -12.28 -3.03
CA ASP A 370 5.93 -13.04 -3.55
C ASP A 370 6.12 -13.31 -5.05
N MET A 371 6.49 -14.54 -5.40
CA MET A 371 6.83 -14.93 -6.77
C MET A 371 5.68 -15.61 -7.51
N ASP A 372 4.57 -15.91 -6.85
CA ASP A 372 3.43 -16.58 -7.48
C ASP A 372 2.08 -15.89 -7.23
N GLY A 373 2.07 -14.76 -6.53
CA GLY A 373 0.89 -13.91 -6.33
C GLY A 373 -0.07 -14.45 -5.27
N ASP A 374 0.40 -15.30 -4.35
CA ASP A 374 -0.45 -15.86 -3.29
C ASP A 374 -0.48 -15.01 -2.01
N GLY A 375 0.30 -13.92 -1.98
CA GLY A 375 0.39 -12.98 -0.87
C GLY A 375 1.41 -13.36 0.20
N ASN A 376 2.18 -14.45 0.00
CA ASN A 376 3.24 -14.86 0.92
C ASN A 376 4.59 -14.79 0.21
N ALA A 377 5.61 -14.34 0.92
CA ALA A 377 6.94 -14.25 0.36
C ALA A 377 7.59 -15.63 0.19
N ASP A 378 8.23 -15.83 -0.95
CA ASP A 378 9.01 -16.97 -1.36
C ASP A 378 10.50 -16.73 -1.23
N ALA A 379 11.31 -17.79 -1.16
CA ALA A 379 12.77 -17.67 -1.12
C ALA A 379 13.35 -17.65 -2.54
N ILE A 380 14.05 -16.57 -2.92
CA ILE A 380 14.59 -16.33 -4.27
C ILE A 380 16.05 -16.75 -4.35
N TRP A 381 16.39 -17.57 -5.35
CA TRP A 381 17.69 -18.18 -5.56
C TRP A 381 18.30 -17.79 -6.89
N GLU A 382 19.63 -17.62 -6.93
CA GLU A 382 20.41 -17.51 -8.17
C GLU A 382 21.43 -18.63 -8.24
N ASN A 383 21.55 -19.26 -9.40
CA ASN A 383 22.68 -20.13 -9.70
C ASN A 383 23.86 -19.27 -10.09
N MET A 384 24.90 -19.25 -9.27
CA MET A 384 26.04 -18.35 -9.42
C MET A 384 26.89 -18.67 -10.67
N THR A 385 26.80 -19.90 -11.19
CA THR A 385 27.51 -20.35 -12.41
C THR A 385 26.70 -20.08 -13.68
N THR A 386 25.41 -20.43 -13.70
CA THR A 386 24.56 -20.29 -14.89
C THR A 386 23.81 -18.98 -14.96
N LYS A 387 23.74 -18.26 -13.84
CA LYS A 387 22.94 -17.03 -13.66
C LYS A 387 21.45 -17.25 -13.87
N GLN A 388 20.97 -18.47 -13.60
CA GLN A 388 19.57 -18.81 -13.63
C GLN A 388 18.93 -18.50 -12.28
N PHE A 389 17.70 -18.00 -12.30
CA PHE A 389 16.90 -17.75 -11.10
C PHE A 389 15.91 -18.88 -10.85
N ALA A 390 15.59 -19.08 -9.58
CA ALA A 390 14.52 -19.96 -9.11
C ALA A 390 13.94 -19.37 -7.83
N TYR A 391 12.77 -19.83 -7.46
CA TYR A 391 12.26 -19.59 -6.11
C TYR A 391 11.79 -20.89 -5.46
N TRP A 392 11.86 -20.94 -4.16
CA TRP A 392 11.18 -21.94 -3.36
C TRP A 392 9.82 -21.39 -2.96
N LYS A 393 8.78 -21.98 -3.52
CA LYS A 393 7.40 -21.64 -3.09
C LYS A 393 7.22 -22.08 -1.66
N LEU A 394 6.76 -21.12 -0.82
CA LEU A 394 6.51 -21.31 0.59
C LEU A 394 5.01 -21.19 0.88
N ASP A 395 4.55 -21.90 1.91
CA ASP A 395 3.25 -21.71 2.56
C ASP A 395 3.55 -21.42 4.02
N GLY A 396 3.57 -20.13 4.38
CA GLY A 396 4.23 -19.68 5.60
C GLY A 396 5.71 -20.08 5.60
N THR A 397 6.15 -20.81 6.59
CA THR A 397 7.54 -21.31 6.68
C THR A 397 7.73 -22.73 6.14
N VAL A 398 6.76 -23.24 5.35
CA VAL A 398 6.80 -24.62 4.83
C VAL A 398 7.06 -24.62 3.33
N TYR A 399 8.22 -25.18 2.94
CA TYR A 399 8.59 -25.40 1.53
C TYR A 399 7.60 -26.32 0.83
N GLN A 400 7.15 -25.92 -0.35
CA GLN A 400 6.25 -26.67 -1.21
C GLN A 400 6.98 -27.29 -2.41
N GLU A 401 7.58 -26.45 -3.25
CA GLU A 401 8.30 -26.85 -4.45
C GLU A 401 9.34 -25.79 -4.87
N ALA A 402 10.23 -26.17 -5.79
CA ALA A 402 11.15 -25.25 -6.43
C ALA A 402 10.72 -24.98 -7.87
N VAL A 403 10.62 -23.70 -8.22
CA VAL A 403 10.18 -23.23 -9.54
C VAL A 403 11.33 -22.47 -10.20
N LEU A 404 11.65 -22.81 -11.46
CA LEU A 404 12.64 -22.08 -12.25
C LEU A 404 11.99 -20.85 -12.88
N ILE A 405 12.70 -19.72 -12.84
CA ILE A 405 12.34 -18.49 -13.55
C ILE A 405 13.13 -18.45 -14.85
N ASP A 406 12.46 -18.36 -16.00
CA ASP A 406 13.12 -18.17 -17.30
C ASP A 406 13.50 -16.70 -17.48
N ALA A 407 14.41 -16.26 -16.63
CA ALA A 407 14.98 -14.92 -16.64
C ALA A 407 16.47 -15.04 -16.90
N ARG A 408 16.95 -14.41 -17.96
CA ARG A 408 18.38 -14.26 -18.20
C ARG A 408 18.74 -12.79 -18.12
N PRO A 409 19.78 -12.43 -17.32
CA PRO A 409 20.33 -11.09 -17.41
C PRO A 409 20.65 -10.78 -18.86
N ALA A 410 20.21 -9.62 -19.35
CA ALA A 410 20.75 -9.06 -20.58
C ALA A 410 22.29 -9.08 -20.46
N ASP A 411 22.99 -9.34 -21.57
CA ASP A 411 24.45 -9.39 -21.60
C ASP A 411 25.06 -8.20 -20.85
N GLY A 412 25.66 -8.43 -19.70
CA GLY A 412 26.28 -7.39 -18.88
C GLY A 412 26.48 -7.79 -17.42
N PRO A 413 27.29 -7.03 -16.67
CA PRO A 413 27.56 -7.29 -15.26
C PRO A 413 26.44 -6.70 -14.37
N TRP A 414 25.23 -7.22 -14.49
CA TRP A 414 24.10 -6.88 -13.65
C TRP A 414 24.19 -7.62 -12.33
N GLU A 415 24.00 -6.90 -11.25
CA GLU A 415 23.91 -7.42 -9.89
C GLU A 415 22.49 -7.25 -9.38
N PHE A 416 21.90 -8.32 -8.89
CA PHE A 416 20.59 -8.31 -8.25
C PHE A 416 20.62 -7.44 -6.99
N ARG A 417 19.52 -6.69 -6.75
CA ARG A 417 19.41 -5.73 -5.66
C ARG A 417 18.22 -5.96 -4.75
N GLY A 418 17.25 -6.72 -5.19
CA GLY A 418 16.06 -7.08 -4.44
C GLY A 418 14.88 -7.38 -5.36
N ALA A 419 13.77 -7.75 -4.74
CA ALA A 419 12.51 -8.01 -5.39
C ALA A 419 11.41 -7.16 -4.75
N TYR A 420 10.46 -6.68 -5.54
CA TYR A 420 9.28 -5.95 -5.10
C TYR A 420 8.29 -5.84 -6.25
N ASP A 421 6.98 -5.92 -5.98
CA ASP A 421 5.91 -5.76 -6.97
C ASP A 421 5.87 -4.32 -7.50
N ALA A 422 6.60 -4.05 -8.57
CA ALA A 422 6.76 -2.71 -9.13
C ALA A 422 5.58 -2.30 -10.01
N ASN A 423 4.90 -3.26 -10.64
CA ASN A 423 3.79 -3.03 -11.58
C ASN A 423 2.41 -3.25 -10.96
N LYS A 424 2.35 -3.70 -9.70
CA LYS A 424 1.14 -3.97 -8.91
C LYS A 424 0.28 -5.11 -9.47
N ASP A 425 0.92 -6.14 -10.03
CA ASP A 425 0.23 -7.33 -10.52
C ASP A 425 0.17 -8.47 -9.47
N GLY A 426 0.75 -8.25 -8.28
CA GLY A 426 0.81 -9.18 -7.17
C GLY A 426 2.00 -10.14 -7.23
N ILE A 427 2.91 -9.99 -8.20
CA ILE A 427 4.14 -10.77 -8.33
C ILE A 427 5.33 -9.83 -8.20
N ASP A 428 6.31 -10.20 -7.40
CA ASP A 428 7.50 -9.38 -7.23
C ASP A 428 8.41 -9.39 -8.46
N ASP A 429 8.88 -8.20 -8.83
CA ASP A 429 9.77 -7.92 -9.94
C ASP A 429 11.21 -7.76 -9.47
N PHE A 430 12.17 -8.00 -10.34
CA PHE A 430 13.59 -7.99 -9.99
C PHE A 430 14.29 -6.68 -10.30
N PHE A 431 14.96 -6.11 -9.30
CA PHE A 431 15.76 -4.90 -9.41
C PHE A 431 17.24 -5.23 -9.56
N PHE A 432 17.89 -4.55 -10.49
CA PHE A 432 19.29 -4.74 -10.82
C PHE A 432 20.07 -3.44 -10.92
N ARG A 433 21.37 -3.53 -10.65
CA ARG A 433 22.33 -2.45 -10.91
C ARG A 433 23.56 -3.00 -11.57
N ASN A 434 24.13 -2.28 -12.54
CA ASN A 434 25.39 -2.67 -13.16
C ASN A 434 26.57 -1.82 -12.68
N SER A 435 27.79 -2.27 -13.03
CA SER A 435 29.03 -1.58 -12.69
C SER A 435 29.20 -0.20 -13.34
N GLN A 436 28.33 0.19 -14.26
CA GLN A 436 28.32 1.52 -14.88
C GLN A 436 27.34 2.47 -14.18
N GLY A 437 26.67 2.03 -13.13
CA GLY A 437 25.70 2.82 -12.38
C GLY A 437 24.32 2.87 -13.01
N GLN A 438 24.03 2.02 -14.00
CA GLN A 438 22.69 1.92 -14.56
C GLN A 438 21.86 1.00 -13.67
N ASN A 439 20.58 1.36 -13.52
CA ASN A 439 19.59 0.59 -12.79
C ASN A 439 18.60 -0.02 -13.78
N GLY A 440 18.10 -1.20 -13.48
CA GLY A 440 17.15 -1.93 -14.31
C GLY A 440 16.10 -2.61 -13.47
N LEU A 441 14.89 -2.65 -13.98
CA LEU A 441 13.75 -3.37 -13.46
C LEU A 441 13.38 -4.46 -14.47
N TRP A 442 13.19 -5.68 -14.01
CA TRP A 442 12.74 -6.81 -14.81
C TRP A 442 11.41 -7.27 -14.31
N ILE A 443 10.39 -7.05 -15.13
CA ILE A 443 9.01 -7.46 -14.83
C ILE A 443 8.91 -8.98 -15.02
N ILE A 444 8.45 -9.67 -13.98
CA ILE A 444 8.28 -11.12 -13.94
C ILE A 444 6.83 -11.44 -14.30
N GLU A 445 6.63 -12.18 -15.37
CA GLU A 445 5.31 -12.65 -15.80
C GLU A 445 5.34 -14.15 -16.07
N ASN A 446 4.48 -14.92 -15.44
CA ASN A 446 4.40 -16.39 -15.64
C ASN A 446 5.76 -17.10 -15.47
N ASN A 447 6.52 -16.75 -14.45
CA ASN A 447 7.89 -17.27 -14.20
C ASN A 447 8.88 -16.98 -15.34
N SER A 448 8.73 -15.87 -16.04
CA SER A 448 9.57 -15.50 -17.18
C SER A 448 9.77 -14.00 -17.27
N VAL A 449 10.86 -13.59 -17.90
CA VAL A 449 11.13 -12.18 -18.27
C VAL A 449 11.34 -12.10 -19.77
N SER A 450 10.49 -11.35 -20.47
CA SER A 450 10.66 -11.03 -21.89
C SER A 450 11.64 -9.86 -22.08
N GLU A 451 12.21 -9.68 -23.28
CA GLU A 451 13.08 -8.52 -23.58
C GLU A 451 12.37 -7.17 -23.42
N GLU A 452 11.07 -7.12 -23.66
CA GLU A 452 10.24 -5.91 -23.52
C GLU A 452 9.95 -5.57 -22.05
N ASN A 453 10.10 -6.54 -21.16
CA ASN A 453 9.91 -6.39 -19.72
C ASN A 453 11.21 -6.03 -18.97
N ILE A 454 12.30 -5.72 -19.69
CA ILE A 454 13.53 -5.21 -19.11
C ILE A 454 13.55 -3.69 -19.23
N LEU A 455 13.22 -3.01 -18.15
CA LEU A 455 12.98 -1.57 -18.13
C LEU A 455 14.15 -0.83 -17.47
N PRO A 456 14.64 0.28 -18.05
CA PRO A 456 15.61 1.13 -17.35
C PRO A 456 14.93 1.95 -16.27
N ILE A 457 15.55 2.05 -15.10
CA ILE A 457 15.15 3.01 -14.07
C ILE A 457 15.94 4.30 -14.27
N THR A 458 15.24 5.40 -14.43
CA THR A 458 15.87 6.71 -14.71
C THR A 458 15.61 7.73 -13.61
N PRO A 459 16.61 8.61 -13.30
CA PRO A 459 17.94 8.66 -13.88
C PRO A 459 18.89 7.58 -13.34
N SER A 460 19.94 7.27 -14.10
CA SER A 460 21.03 6.46 -13.60
C SER A 460 21.86 7.22 -12.54
N VAL A 461 22.49 6.51 -11.61
CA VAL A 461 23.40 7.07 -10.61
C VAL A 461 24.83 6.78 -11.06
N PRO A 462 25.57 7.77 -11.60
CA PRO A 462 26.94 7.54 -12.10
C PRO A 462 27.94 7.20 -10.99
N ASP A 463 27.68 7.63 -9.74
CA ASP A 463 28.55 7.27 -8.61
C ASP A 463 28.32 5.79 -8.25
N THR A 464 29.28 4.97 -8.64
CA THR A 464 29.24 3.51 -8.42
C THR A 464 29.52 3.10 -6.98
N ASN A 465 29.85 4.05 -6.08
CA ASN A 465 29.96 3.77 -4.65
C ASN A 465 28.59 3.66 -3.98
N PHE A 466 27.53 4.26 -4.57
CA PHE A 466 26.19 4.04 -4.11
C PHE A 466 25.67 2.65 -4.48
N SER A 467 25.08 1.98 -3.53
CA SER A 467 24.25 0.79 -3.73
C SER A 467 22.84 1.08 -3.24
N PHE A 468 21.84 0.51 -3.92
CA PHE A 468 20.48 0.58 -3.45
C PHE A 468 19.97 -0.79 -2.99
N TYR A 469 18.91 -0.74 -2.21
CA TYR A 469 18.16 -1.86 -1.67
C TYR A 469 16.67 -1.60 -1.89
N VAL A 470 15.91 -2.64 -2.15
CA VAL A 470 14.46 -2.59 -2.39
C VAL A 470 13.75 -3.33 -1.27
#